data_02fc24406fc8f71e6e61fa54bcd97bb4
#
_entry.id   02fc24406fc8f71e6e61fa54bcd97bb4
#
_cell.length_a   1.000
_cell.length_b   1.000
_cell.length_c   1.000
_cell.angle_alpha   90.00
_cell.angle_beta   90.00
_cell.angle_gamma   90.00
#
_symmetry.space_group_name_H-M   'P 1'
#
loop_
_entity.id
_entity.type
_entity.pdbx_description
1 polymer ?
#
loop_
_entity_poly.entity_id
_entity_poly.type
_entity_poly.pdbx_seq_one_letter_code
_entity_poly.pdbx_strand_id
1 'polypeptide(L)'
;MSSRFDTADDTAREEGLAAAALAIRRGELVVVPTDTVYGVGCDAFDAEAVMRLLEAKARGRDSPVPVLVSAVITLDALTTGIPDWTRVLVDRFWPGPLTVVCTSQSSLQWDLGDARGTVAVRMPQHDITLELIQRTGPLAVSSANTSGQPPATNADQAIEMLGDDVQVVLDAGATPGEQPSTIVDCTGDRPHILREGVLSARDIYGALEETGHAFDPETEVSDADATDATDATDATDATDTEEGDDKPLA
;
A
#
# COMPACT_ATOMS: atom_id res chain seq x y z
N MET A 1 14.45 -6.68 18.03
CA MET A 1 13.12 -6.94 18.66
C MET A 1 12.29 -5.67 18.56
N SER A 2 11.15 -5.73 17.94
CA SER A 2 10.20 -4.62 17.80
C SER A 2 9.50 -4.32 19.15
N SER A 3 9.21 -3.03 19.38
CA SER A 3 8.39 -2.60 20.52
C SER A 3 6.92 -2.55 20.10
N ARG A 4 6.06 -3.31 20.80
CA ARG A 4 4.61 -3.33 20.54
C ARG A 4 3.86 -2.48 21.55
N PHE A 5 2.91 -1.67 21.11
CA PHE A 5 2.07 -0.82 21.93
C PHE A 5 0.59 -1.09 21.64
N ASP A 6 -0.16 -1.44 22.68
CA ASP A 6 -1.62 -1.61 22.61
C ASP A 6 -2.28 -0.23 22.59
N THR A 7 -2.87 0.13 21.45
CA THR A 7 -3.48 1.45 21.26
C THR A 7 -4.88 1.57 21.84
N ALA A 8 -5.43 0.52 22.44
CA ALA A 8 -6.67 0.56 23.22
C ALA A 8 -6.46 1.18 24.62
N ASP A 9 -5.23 1.15 25.14
CA ASP A 9 -4.84 1.86 26.35
C ASP A 9 -4.33 3.27 26.00
N ASP A 10 -4.90 4.32 26.58
CA ASP A 10 -4.56 5.71 26.23
C ASP A 10 -3.10 6.06 26.50
N THR A 11 -2.50 5.50 27.56
CA THR A 11 -1.11 5.76 27.92
C THR A 11 -0.18 5.05 26.93
N ALA A 12 -0.41 3.77 26.66
CA ALA A 12 0.37 2.99 25.70
C ALA A 12 0.20 3.53 24.27
N ARG A 13 -0.99 4.06 23.93
CA ARG A 13 -1.24 4.75 22.66
C ARG A 13 -0.32 5.95 22.48
N GLU A 14 -0.27 6.86 23.47
CA GLU A 14 0.57 8.06 23.37
C GLU A 14 2.06 7.71 23.35
N GLU A 15 2.50 6.77 24.19
CA GLU A 15 3.87 6.25 24.19
C GLU A 15 4.21 5.62 22.84
N GLY A 16 3.31 4.81 22.26
CA GLY A 16 3.48 4.15 20.98
C GLY A 16 3.56 5.15 19.83
N LEU A 17 2.69 6.15 19.80
CA LEU A 17 2.72 7.22 18.78
C LEU A 17 4.02 8.05 18.87
N ALA A 18 4.49 8.35 20.09
CA ALA A 18 5.75 9.05 20.29
C ALA A 18 6.95 8.20 19.84
N ALA A 19 6.95 6.91 20.18
CA ALA A 19 7.99 5.96 19.76
C ALA A 19 8.01 5.77 18.25
N ALA A 20 6.84 5.57 17.62
CA ALA A 20 6.71 5.43 16.17
C ALA A 20 7.17 6.69 15.43
N ALA A 21 6.78 7.88 15.89
CA ALA A 21 7.23 9.12 15.31
C ALA A 21 8.75 9.32 15.44
N LEU A 22 9.36 8.85 16.53
CA LEU A 22 10.81 8.87 16.70
C LEU A 22 11.50 7.88 15.76
N ALA A 23 10.98 6.66 15.63
CA ALA A 23 11.49 5.63 14.72
C ALA A 23 11.46 6.14 13.26
N ILE A 24 10.34 6.71 12.81
CA ILE A 24 10.21 7.28 11.46
C ILE A 24 11.27 8.36 11.21
N ARG A 25 11.49 9.30 12.15
CA ARG A 25 12.54 10.32 12.02
C ARG A 25 13.97 9.78 11.97
N ARG A 26 14.19 8.54 12.40
CA ARG A 26 15.47 7.83 12.30
C ARG A 26 15.58 6.98 11.03
N GLY A 27 14.57 7.04 10.17
CA GLY A 27 14.48 6.21 8.97
C GLY A 27 14.19 4.75 9.26
N GLU A 28 13.66 4.43 10.44
CA GLU A 28 13.29 3.07 10.84
C GLU A 28 11.86 2.75 10.40
N LEU A 29 11.54 1.45 10.26
CA LEU A 29 10.22 0.98 9.84
C LEU A 29 9.28 0.84 11.04
N VAL A 30 8.02 1.16 10.81
CA VAL A 30 6.94 1.00 11.79
C VAL A 30 5.77 0.22 11.19
N VAL A 31 5.07 -0.55 12.01
CA VAL A 31 3.81 -1.20 11.64
C VAL A 31 2.64 -0.39 12.18
N VAL A 32 1.67 -0.08 11.31
CA VAL A 32 0.51 0.73 11.61
C VAL A 32 -0.79 0.02 11.23
N PRO A 33 -1.86 0.16 12.03
CA PRO A 33 -3.18 -0.35 11.68
C PRO A 33 -3.84 0.54 10.61
N THR A 34 -4.68 -0.04 9.73
CA THR A 34 -5.54 0.73 8.82
C THR A 34 -6.96 0.16 8.78
N ASP A 35 -7.84 0.84 8.05
CA ASP A 35 -9.21 0.40 7.77
C ASP A 35 -9.29 -0.80 6.80
N THR A 36 -8.18 -1.28 6.28
CA THR A 36 -8.10 -2.43 5.37
C THR A 36 -7.24 -3.55 5.96
N VAL A 37 -5.93 -3.41 5.93
CA VAL A 37 -4.94 -4.36 6.44
C VAL A 37 -3.86 -3.60 7.21
N TYR A 38 -3.07 -4.26 8.04
CA TYR A 38 -1.90 -3.61 8.63
C TYR A 38 -0.90 -3.18 7.56
N GLY A 39 -0.30 -2.02 7.77
CA GLY A 39 0.74 -1.46 6.91
C GLY A 39 2.10 -1.45 7.60
N VAL A 40 3.17 -1.63 6.84
CA VAL A 40 4.54 -1.31 7.25
C VAL A 40 4.96 -0.05 6.51
N GLY A 41 5.55 0.90 7.22
CA GLY A 41 5.83 2.21 6.63
C GLY A 41 7.03 2.92 7.22
N CYS A 42 7.44 3.97 6.51
CA CYS A 42 8.55 4.86 6.84
C CYS A 42 8.26 6.28 6.33
N ASP A 43 9.18 7.22 6.56
CA ASP A 43 9.11 8.56 5.97
C ASP A 43 9.15 8.46 4.43
N ALA A 44 8.16 9.05 3.75
CA ALA A 44 8.08 9.03 2.29
C ALA A 44 9.20 9.85 1.62
N PHE A 45 9.84 10.76 2.34
CA PHE A 45 10.92 11.61 1.84
C PHE A 45 12.33 11.12 2.21
N ASP A 46 12.43 10.02 2.95
CA ASP A 46 13.70 9.34 3.24
C ASP A 46 13.91 8.15 2.28
N ALA A 47 14.67 8.37 1.21
CA ALA A 47 14.94 7.35 0.19
C ALA A 47 15.61 6.09 0.76
N GLU A 48 16.46 6.22 1.79
CA GLU A 48 17.10 5.08 2.44
C GLU A 48 16.09 4.27 3.26
N ALA A 49 15.13 4.95 3.91
CA ALA A 49 14.04 4.29 4.63
C ALA A 49 13.09 3.55 3.68
N VAL A 50 12.78 4.14 2.52
CA VAL A 50 12.00 3.47 1.47
C VAL A 50 12.72 2.24 0.92
N MET A 51 14.03 2.30 0.72
CA MET A 51 14.81 1.12 0.32
C MET A 51 14.75 0.02 1.37
N ARG A 52 14.92 0.36 2.67
CA ARG A 52 14.72 -0.61 3.78
C ARG A 52 13.34 -1.24 3.77
N LEU A 53 12.29 -0.45 3.47
CA LEU A 53 10.93 -0.96 3.36
C LEU A 53 10.79 -1.98 2.22
N LEU A 54 11.36 -1.71 1.05
CA LEU A 54 11.37 -2.64 -0.08
C LEU A 54 12.13 -3.92 0.24
N GLU A 55 13.30 -3.81 0.88
CA GLU A 55 14.12 -4.94 1.32
C GLU A 55 13.37 -5.83 2.34
N ALA A 56 12.77 -5.24 3.38
CA ALA A 56 11.97 -5.95 4.38
C ALA A 56 10.81 -6.74 3.74
N LYS A 57 10.27 -6.25 2.64
CA LYS A 57 9.21 -6.92 1.88
C LYS A 57 9.73 -7.91 0.83
N ALA A 58 11.03 -8.04 0.63
CA ALA A 58 11.63 -8.77 -0.48
C ALA A 58 11.07 -8.32 -1.85
N ARG A 59 10.88 -7.01 -2.04
CA ARG A 59 10.38 -6.37 -3.28
C ARG A 59 11.47 -5.56 -3.96
N GLY A 60 11.43 -5.55 -5.29
CA GLY A 60 12.26 -4.68 -6.11
C GLY A 60 11.70 -3.27 -6.23
N ARG A 61 12.46 -2.38 -6.87
CA ARG A 61 12.07 -0.99 -7.16
C ARG A 61 10.91 -0.89 -8.17
N ASP A 62 10.68 -1.93 -8.96
CA ASP A 62 9.55 -2.10 -9.90
C ASP A 62 8.16 -2.12 -9.23
N SER A 63 8.14 -2.23 -7.90
CA SER A 63 6.91 -2.19 -7.09
C SER A 63 6.87 -0.91 -6.23
N PRO A 64 6.56 0.28 -6.83
CA PRO A 64 6.60 1.55 -6.13
C PRO A 64 5.65 1.59 -4.92
N VAL A 65 6.10 2.28 -3.86
CA VAL A 65 5.39 2.30 -2.57
C VAL A 65 4.34 3.41 -2.55
N PRO A 66 3.08 3.11 -2.18
CA PRO A 66 2.05 4.12 -1.96
C PRO A 66 2.39 5.06 -0.78
N VAL A 67 1.84 6.27 -0.82
CA VAL A 67 1.97 7.28 0.23
C VAL A 67 0.65 7.45 0.97
N LEU A 68 0.67 7.33 2.29
CA LEU A 68 -0.45 7.66 3.16
C LEU A 68 -0.38 9.12 3.61
N VAL A 69 -1.54 9.79 3.61
CA VAL A 69 -1.69 11.20 4.02
C VAL A 69 -2.79 11.34 5.08
N SER A 70 -2.76 12.42 5.86
CA SER A 70 -3.76 12.70 6.91
C SER A 70 -4.75 13.80 6.54
N ALA A 71 -4.62 14.41 5.37
CA ALA A 71 -5.53 15.46 4.91
C ALA A 71 -5.64 15.45 3.38
N VAL A 72 -6.84 15.71 2.85
CA VAL A 72 -7.10 15.76 1.41
C VAL A 72 -6.22 16.79 0.70
N ILE A 73 -5.99 17.95 1.32
CA ILE A 73 -5.14 19.01 0.74
C ILE A 73 -3.70 18.54 0.45
N THR A 74 -3.23 17.51 1.14
CA THR A 74 -1.89 16.97 0.90
C THR A 74 -1.79 16.32 -0.48
N LEU A 75 -2.90 15.79 -1.04
CA LEU A 75 -2.93 15.29 -2.41
C LEU A 75 -2.48 16.36 -3.41
N ASP A 76 -2.98 17.59 -3.27
CA ASP A 76 -2.62 18.71 -4.15
C ASP A 76 -1.14 19.11 -4.03
N ALA A 77 -0.54 18.90 -2.87
CA ALA A 77 0.89 19.18 -2.66
C ALA A 77 1.79 18.08 -3.27
N LEU A 78 1.29 16.85 -3.34
CA LEU A 78 2.06 15.69 -3.82
C LEU A 78 1.91 15.44 -5.32
N THR A 79 0.84 15.95 -5.94
CA THR A 79 0.44 15.61 -7.31
C THR A 79 0.16 16.83 -8.16
N THR A 80 0.05 16.64 -9.47
CA THR A 80 -0.30 17.67 -10.43
C THR A 80 -1.27 17.13 -11.47
N GLY A 81 -2.07 18.03 -12.07
CA GLY A 81 -2.96 17.65 -13.17
C GLY A 81 -4.10 16.71 -12.77
N ILE A 82 -4.60 16.79 -11.53
CA ILE A 82 -5.67 15.93 -11.03
C ILE A 82 -6.96 16.21 -11.79
N PRO A 83 -7.56 15.23 -12.50
CA PRO A 83 -8.86 15.39 -13.14
C PRO A 83 -9.98 15.71 -12.14
N ASP A 84 -11.00 16.45 -12.56
CA ASP A 84 -12.12 16.82 -11.68
C ASP A 84 -12.88 15.58 -11.16
N TRP A 85 -13.02 14.55 -11.97
CA TRP A 85 -13.65 13.30 -11.57
C TRP A 85 -12.87 12.55 -10.46
N THR A 86 -11.55 12.71 -10.39
CA THR A 86 -10.75 12.15 -9.29
C THR A 86 -11.12 12.77 -7.96
N ARG A 87 -11.42 14.08 -7.94
CA ARG A 87 -11.86 14.77 -6.71
C ARG A 87 -13.19 14.22 -6.20
N VAL A 88 -14.10 13.87 -7.09
CA VAL A 88 -15.35 13.20 -6.72
C VAL A 88 -15.09 11.89 -5.97
N LEU A 89 -14.16 11.07 -6.46
CA LEU A 89 -13.79 9.82 -5.80
C LEU A 89 -13.13 10.08 -4.43
N VAL A 90 -12.23 11.05 -4.36
CA VAL A 90 -11.55 11.43 -3.12
C VAL A 90 -12.57 11.97 -2.09
N ASP A 91 -13.45 12.87 -2.47
CA ASP A 91 -14.50 13.43 -1.58
C ASP A 91 -15.49 12.36 -1.08
N ARG A 92 -15.72 11.32 -1.90
CA ARG A 92 -16.65 10.23 -1.56
C ARG A 92 -16.04 9.16 -0.68
N PHE A 93 -14.76 8.82 -0.90
CA PHE A 93 -14.14 7.62 -0.32
C PHE A 93 -12.95 7.90 0.61
N TRP A 94 -12.56 9.16 0.84
CA TRP A 94 -11.54 9.53 1.82
C TRP A 94 -12.14 10.27 3.02
N PRO A 95 -11.66 9.92 4.24
CA PRO A 95 -10.74 8.83 4.55
C PRO A 95 -11.37 7.45 4.30
N GLY A 96 -10.58 6.50 3.77
CA GLY A 96 -11.12 5.16 3.47
C GLY A 96 -10.27 4.31 2.53
N PRO A 97 -10.87 3.24 1.96
CA PRO A 97 -10.15 2.19 1.26
C PRO A 97 -9.88 2.49 -0.23
N LEU A 98 -9.78 3.76 -0.62
CA LEU A 98 -9.43 4.19 -1.97
C LEU A 98 -7.98 4.67 -2.03
N THR A 99 -7.21 4.12 -2.97
CA THR A 99 -5.89 4.63 -3.40
C THR A 99 -6.02 5.20 -4.80
N VAL A 100 -5.56 6.44 -5.01
CA VAL A 100 -5.51 7.08 -6.32
C VAL A 100 -4.07 7.18 -6.81
N VAL A 101 -3.82 6.79 -8.05
CA VAL A 101 -2.52 6.99 -8.71
C VAL A 101 -2.62 8.24 -9.56
N CYS A 102 -1.77 9.23 -9.28
CA CYS A 102 -1.78 10.52 -9.97
C CYS A 102 -0.38 10.86 -10.48
N THR A 103 -0.28 11.83 -11.39
CA THR A 103 1.01 12.37 -11.80
C THR A 103 1.68 13.05 -10.61
N SER A 104 2.90 12.64 -10.28
CA SER A 104 3.68 13.17 -9.16
C SER A 104 4.12 14.60 -9.42
N GLN A 105 4.14 15.43 -8.37
CA GLN A 105 4.72 16.77 -8.45
C GLN A 105 6.22 16.69 -8.66
N SER A 106 6.71 17.19 -9.79
CA SER A 106 8.10 17.05 -10.24
C SER A 106 9.13 17.79 -9.35
N SER A 107 8.67 18.73 -8.51
CA SER A 107 9.54 19.44 -7.56
C SER A 107 9.87 18.65 -6.29
N LEU A 108 9.17 17.53 -6.04
CA LEU A 108 9.41 16.70 -4.86
C LEU A 108 10.67 15.85 -5.08
N GLN A 109 11.54 15.89 -4.06
CA GLN A 109 12.75 15.07 -4.02
C GLN A 109 12.49 13.86 -3.12
N TRP A 110 11.88 12.83 -3.70
CA TRP A 110 11.64 11.55 -3.07
C TRP A 110 11.99 10.40 -4.00
N ASP A 111 12.15 9.22 -3.45
CA ASP A 111 12.40 8.00 -4.19
C ASP A 111 11.51 6.87 -3.63
N LEU A 112 10.39 6.65 -4.27
CA LEU A 112 9.38 5.65 -3.86
C LEU A 112 9.48 4.34 -4.67
N GLY A 113 10.57 4.15 -5.43
CA GLY A 113 10.74 3.12 -6.44
C GLY A 113 10.52 3.66 -7.86
N ASP A 114 10.43 2.75 -8.84
CA ASP A 114 10.36 3.10 -10.26
C ASP A 114 8.93 3.49 -10.69
N ALA A 115 8.40 4.56 -10.08
CA ALA A 115 7.03 5.04 -10.24
C ALA A 115 6.74 5.77 -11.56
N ARG A 116 7.73 5.92 -12.46
CA ARG A 116 7.60 6.54 -13.81
C ARG A 116 6.90 7.91 -13.81
N GLY A 117 7.13 8.72 -12.77
CA GLY A 117 6.54 10.05 -12.63
C GLY A 117 5.12 10.06 -12.05
N THR A 118 4.66 8.96 -11.48
CA THR A 118 3.37 8.86 -10.77
C THR A 118 3.58 8.65 -9.27
N VAL A 119 2.51 8.81 -8.50
CA VAL A 119 2.47 8.45 -7.08
C VAL A 119 1.09 7.92 -6.73
N ALA A 120 1.06 6.83 -5.97
CA ALA A 120 -0.16 6.29 -5.38
C ALA A 120 -0.38 6.95 -4.01
N VAL A 121 -1.54 7.58 -3.79
CA VAL A 121 -1.85 8.31 -2.55
C VAL A 121 -3.15 7.78 -1.95
N ARG A 122 -3.20 7.66 -0.61
CA ARG A 122 -4.40 7.28 0.13
C ARG A 122 -4.49 8.02 1.46
N MET A 123 -5.70 8.35 1.88
CA MET A 123 -6.01 8.80 3.24
C MET A 123 -6.76 7.67 3.96
N PRO A 124 -6.11 6.91 4.88
CA PRO A 124 -6.74 5.77 5.54
C PRO A 124 -7.76 6.22 6.58
N GLN A 125 -8.82 5.42 6.81
CA GLN A 125 -9.81 5.67 7.87
C GLN A 125 -9.39 4.98 9.17
N HIS A 126 -8.33 5.48 9.80
CA HIS A 126 -7.86 4.94 11.09
C HIS A 126 -7.19 6.03 11.92
N ASP A 127 -7.78 6.35 13.08
CA ASP A 127 -7.38 7.49 13.92
C ASP A 127 -5.90 7.44 14.32
N ILE A 128 -5.40 6.27 14.73
CA ILE A 128 -4.00 6.08 15.14
C ILE A 128 -3.04 6.44 13.99
N THR A 129 -3.32 5.95 12.81
CA THR A 129 -2.47 6.17 11.63
C THR A 129 -2.57 7.62 11.14
N LEU A 130 -3.77 8.20 11.14
CA LEU A 130 -3.94 9.63 10.80
C LEU A 130 -3.19 10.53 11.79
N GLU A 131 -3.27 10.24 13.10
CA GLU A 131 -2.55 10.98 14.12
C GLU A 131 -1.02 10.84 13.97
N LEU A 132 -0.51 9.63 13.69
CA LEU A 132 0.90 9.44 13.41
C LEU A 132 1.37 10.27 12.22
N ILE A 133 0.62 10.24 11.10
CA ILE A 133 0.93 11.02 9.89
C ILE A 133 0.90 12.54 10.18
N GLN A 134 -0.01 13.00 11.05
CA GLN A 134 -0.02 14.42 11.48
C GLN A 134 1.25 14.81 12.24
N ARG A 135 1.87 13.88 12.99
CA ARG A 135 3.11 14.10 13.76
C ARG A 135 4.39 13.99 12.92
N THR A 136 4.34 13.25 11.80
CA THR A 136 5.54 12.89 11.01
C THR A 136 5.56 13.48 9.60
N GLY A 137 4.42 13.76 9.01
CA GLY A 137 4.24 14.00 7.59
C GLY A 137 3.83 12.72 6.84
N PRO A 138 3.75 12.78 5.50
CA PRO A 138 3.37 11.65 4.66
C PRO A 138 4.28 10.43 4.84
N LEU A 139 3.69 9.25 4.90
CA LEU A 139 4.40 7.98 5.07
C LEU A 139 4.34 7.14 3.80
N ALA A 140 5.46 6.59 3.36
CA ALA A 140 5.51 5.51 2.41
C ALA A 140 5.07 4.22 3.11
N VAL A 141 3.97 3.59 2.68
CA VAL A 141 3.37 2.45 3.38
C VAL A 141 2.96 1.37 2.40
N SER A 142 3.36 0.13 2.69
CA SER A 142 2.89 -1.07 1.99
C SER A 142 2.18 -1.99 2.99
N SER A 143 1.44 -3.01 2.51
CA SER A 143 0.85 -4.02 3.41
C SER A 143 1.93 -4.70 4.27
N ALA A 144 1.62 -4.98 5.55
CA ALA A 144 2.56 -5.57 6.50
C ALA A 144 2.64 -7.10 6.32
N ASN A 145 3.25 -7.54 5.21
CA ASN A 145 3.53 -8.93 4.88
C ASN A 145 4.83 -9.04 4.09
N THR A 146 5.48 -10.18 4.10
CA THR A 146 6.49 -10.51 3.10
C THR A 146 5.82 -10.76 1.74
N SER A 147 6.54 -10.52 0.64
CA SER A 147 6.00 -10.70 -0.71
C SER A 147 5.47 -12.13 -0.92
N GLY A 148 4.31 -12.24 -1.58
CA GLY A 148 3.67 -13.54 -1.81
C GLY A 148 2.85 -14.10 -0.63
N GLN A 149 2.92 -13.50 0.56
CA GLN A 149 2.08 -13.89 1.69
C GLN A 149 0.83 -13.01 1.81
N PRO A 150 -0.28 -13.49 2.40
CA PRO A 150 -1.44 -12.67 2.69
C PRO A 150 -1.09 -11.46 3.56
N PRO A 151 -1.74 -10.30 3.36
CA PRO A 151 -1.55 -9.13 4.22
C PRO A 151 -1.91 -9.43 5.67
N ALA A 152 -1.15 -8.86 6.62
CA ALA A 152 -1.45 -8.98 8.04
C ALA A 152 -2.77 -8.27 8.39
N THR A 153 -3.65 -8.96 9.12
CA THR A 153 -4.92 -8.43 9.63
C THR A 153 -4.87 -8.13 11.14
N ASN A 154 -3.75 -8.40 11.78
CA ASN A 154 -3.47 -8.08 13.18
C ASN A 154 -1.96 -7.91 13.40
N ALA A 155 -1.59 -7.38 14.57
CA ALA A 155 -0.21 -7.11 14.93
C ALA A 155 0.66 -8.39 15.04
N ASP A 156 0.09 -9.50 15.48
CA ASP A 156 0.85 -10.77 15.64
C ASP A 156 1.33 -11.27 14.28
N GLN A 157 0.48 -11.27 13.26
CA GLN A 157 0.85 -11.64 11.88
C GLN A 157 1.91 -10.71 11.31
N ALA A 158 1.80 -9.38 11.54
CA ALA A 158 2.80 -8.43 11.08
C ALA A 158 4.16 -8.66 11.74
N ILE A 159 4.19 -8.95 13.05
CA ILE A 159 5.40 -9.27 13.81
C ILE A 159 6.02 -10.59 13.34
N GLU A 160 5.20 -11.61 13.09
CA GLU A 160 5.68 -12.91 12.60
C GLU A 160 6.42 -12.77 11.27
N MET A 161 5.90 -11.93 10.36
CA MET A 161 6.48 -11.77 9.03
C MET A 161 7.62 -10.74 8.95
N LEU A 162 7.57 -9.67 9.74
CA LEU A 162 8.43 -8.49 9.59
C LEU A 162 9.10 -8.04 10.90
N GLY A 163 8.93 -8.79 12.00
CA GLY A 163 9.31 -8.33 13.34
C GLY A 163 10.78 -7.96 13.54
N ASP A 164 11.70 -8.53 12.78
CA ASP A 164 13.12 -8.23 12.88
C ASP A 164 13.50 -6.93 12.13
N ASP A 165 12.70 -6.54 11.13
CA ASP A 165 12.93 -5.36 10.29
C ASP A 165 12.21 -4.10 10.80
N VAL A 166 11.22 -4.24 11.72
CA VAL A 166 10.42 -3.13 12.22
C VAL A 166 10.77 -2.75 13.65
N GLN A 167 10.82 -1.45 13.94
CA GLN A 167 11.18 -0.93 15.25
C GLN A 167 9.98 -0.82 16.20
N VAL A 168 8.82 -0.40 15.67
CA VAL A 168 7.61 -0.18 16.45
C VAL A 168 6.40 -0.80 15.76
N VAL A 169 5.52 -1.41 16.56
CA VAL A 169 4.22 -1.94 16.12
C VAL A 169 3.13 -1.27 16.94
N LEU A 170 2.26 -0.52 16.27
CA LEU A 170 1.04 0.04 16.86
C LEU A 170 -0.09 -0.98 16.71
N ASP A 171 -0.51 -1.58 17.79
CA ASP A 171 -1.51 -2.63 17.81
C ASP A 171 -2.90 -2.06 18.15
N ALA A 172 -3.81 -2.12 17.20
CA ALA A 172 -5.21 -1.73 17.35
C ALA A 172 -6.18 -2.92 17.25
N GLY A 173 -5.68 -4.14 17.48
CA GLY A 173 -6.45 -5.36 17.32
C GLY A 173 -6.58 -5.80 15.85
N ALA A 174 -7.65 -6.54 15.54
CA ALA A 174 -7.88 -7.05 14.19
C ALA A 174 -8.47 -5.96 13.27
N THR A 175 -8.06 -5.98 12.00
CA THR A 175 -8.66 -5.15 10.95
C THR A 175 -10.09 -5.60 10.62
N PRO A 176 -10.96 -4.72 10.06
CA PRO A 176 -12.34 -5.08 9.71
C PRO A 176 -12.46 -6.17 8.65
N GLY A 177 -11.42 -6.37 7.84
CA GLY A 177 -11.40 -7.34 6.75
C GLY A 177 -9.98 -7.71 6.32
N GLU A 178 -9.89 -8.49 5.26
CA GLU A 178 -8.63 -9.01 4.70
C GLU A 178 -8.30 -8.38 3.34
N GLN A 179 -9.25 -7.64 2.77
CA GLN A 179 -9.08 -7.03 1.45
C GLN A 179 -8.27 -5.74 1.55
N PRO A 180 -7.31 -5.51 0.63
CA PRO A 180 -6.58 -4.26 0.53
C PRO A 180 -7.44 -3.14 -0.07
N SER A 181 -6.88 -1.92 -0.16
CA SER A 181 -7.53 -0.79 -0.83
C SER A 181 -7.73 -1.06 -2.32
N THR A 182 -8.77 -0.48 -2.89
CA THR A 182 -8.95 -0.40 -4.35
C THR A 182 -8.01 0.66 -4.91
N ILE A 183 -7.34 0.37 -6.02
CA ILE A 183 -6.39 1.29 -6.67
C ILE A 183 -6.98 1.73 -8.01
N VAL A 184 -7.09 3.05 -8.18
CA VAL A 184 -7.57 3.67 -9.42
C VAL A 184 -6.48 4.56 -10.00
N ASP A 185 -6.13 4.33 -11.26
CA ASP A 185 -5.28 5.22 -12.03
C ASP A 185 -6.08 6.45 -12.45
N CYS A 186 -5.58 7.62 -12.06
CA CYS A 186 -6.15 8.92 -12.29
C CYS A 186 -5.23 9.82 -13.14
N THR A 187 -4.28 9.24 -13.87
CA THR A 187 -3.35 10.00 -14.72
C THR A 187 -3.93 10.37 -16.07
N GLY A 188 -4.99 9.68 -16.50
CA GLY A 188 -5.65 9.85 -17.78
C GLY A 188 -6.99 10.61 -17.72
N ASP A 189 -7.68 10.68 -18.86
CA ASP A 189 -8.98 11.35 -18.98
C ASP A 189 -10.14 10.54 -18.38
N ARG A 190 -9.92 9.28 -18.02
CA ARG A 190 -10.90 8.35 -17.45
C ARG A 190 -10.29 7.51 -16.34
N PRO A 191 -11.11 7.03 -15.36
CA PRO A 191 -10.64 6.12 -14.34
C PRO A 191 -10.26 4.76 -14.95
N HIS A 192 -9.13 4.20 -14.48
CA HIS A 192 -8.75 2.84 -14.76
C HIS A 192 -8.47 2.11 -13.44
N ILE A 193 -9.19 1.03 -13.16
CA ILE A 193 -9.04 0.27 -11.91
C ILE A 193 -7.86 -0.68 -12.07
N LEU A 194 -6.72 -0.33 -11.44
CA LEU A 194 -5.51 -1.16 -11.44
C LEU A 194 -5.65 -2.40 -10.53
N ARG A 195 -6.43 -2.25 -9.46
CA ARG A 195 -6.70 -3.34 -8.51
C ARG A 195 -8.03 -3.11 -7.83
N GLU A 196 -8.93 -4.06 -7.93
CA GLU A 196 -10.15 -4.10 -7.13
C GLU A 196 -9.82 -4.62 -5.71
N GLY A 197 -10.28 -3.91 -4.70
CA GLY A 197 -10.12 -4.24 -3.29
C GLY A 197 -11.45 -4.12 -2.56
N VAL A 198 -11.48 -3.40 -1.42
CA VAL A 198 -12.71 -3.20 -0.64
C VAL A 198 -13.81 -2.51 -1.45
N LEU A 199 -13.46 -1.55 -2.30
CA LEU A 199 -14.42 -0.90 -3.20
C LEU A 199 -14.46 -1.68 -4.52
N SER A 200 -15.67 -2.07 -4.94
CA SER A 200 -15.88 -2.70 -6.24
C SER A 200 -15.82 -1.68 -7.39
N ALA A 201 -15.64 -2.16 -8.62
CA ALA A 201 -15.76 -1.34 -9.81
C ALA A 201 -17.12 -0.60 -9.86
N ARG A 202 -18.20 -1.26 -9.42
CA ARG A 202 -19.52 -0.67 -9.33
C ARG A 202 -19.58 0.52 -8.37
N ASP A 203 -18.88 0.46 -7.24
CA ASP A 203 -18.84 1.57 -6.28
C ASP A 203 -18.12 2.78 -6.88
N ILE A 204 -17.01 2.54 -7.59
CA ILE A 204 -16.21 3.59 -8.24
C ILE A 204 -17.01 4.26 -9.36
N TYR A 205 -17.49 3.49 -10.34
CA TYR A 205 -18.23 4.05 -11.47
C TYR A 205 -19.59 4.63 -11.07
N GLY A 206 -20.27 4.03 -10.08
CA GLY A 206 -21.53 4.54 -9.56
C GLY A 206 -21.37 5.91 -8.90
N ALA A 207 -20.33 6.14 -8.12
CA ALA A 207 -20.05 7.44 -7.50
C ALA A 207 -19.77 8.52 -8.56
N LEU A 208 -19.13 8.17 -9.66
CA LEU A 208 -18.86 9.08 -10.77
C LEU A 208 -20.14 9.41 -11.56
N GLU A 209 -20.97 8.42 -11.85
CA GLU A 209 -22.23 8.59 -12.55
C GLU A 209 -23.21 9.51 -11.78
N GLU A 210 -23.31 9.36 -10.46
CA GLU A 210 -24.11 10.20 -9.58
C GLU A 210 -23.77 11.70 -9.68
N THR A 211 -22.54 12.03 -10.09
CA THR A 211 -22.05 13.41 -10.24
C THR A 211 -21.94 13.86 -11.70
N GLY A 212 -22.48 13.08 -12.64
CA GLY A 212 -22.52 13.41 -14.07
C GLY A 212 -21.26 13.04 -14.86
N HIS A 213 -20.32 12.30 -14.25
CA HIS A 213 -19.15 11.75 -14.92
C HIS A 213 -19.47 10.30 -15.35
N ALA A 214 -20.14 10.15 -16.49
CA ALA A 214 -20.47 8.83 -17.04
C ALA A 214 -19.25 8.25 -17.78
N PHE A 215 -18.68 7.18 -17.24
CA PHE A 215 -17.66 6.37 -17.90
C PHE A 215 -18.20 4.96 -18.13
N ASP A 216 -18.04 4.45 -19.34
CA ASP A 216 -18.43 3.09 -19.67
C ASP A 216 -17.34 2.11 -19.20
N PRO A 217 -17.62 1.20 -18.26
CA PRO A 217 -16.64 0.22 -17.80
C PRO A 217 -16.25 -0.81 -18.87
N GLU A 218 -17.07 -1.00 -19.93
CA GLU A 218 -16.80 -1.98 -20.99
C GLU A 218 -15.85 -1.48 -22.09
N THR A 219 -15.47 -0.21 -22.09
CA THR A 219 -14.49 0.33 -23.05
C THR A 219 -13.05 0.22 -22.55
N GLU A 220 -12.66 -0.88 -21.95
CA GLU A 220 -11.25 -1.23 -21.81
C GLU A 220 -10.71 -1.64 -23.18
N VAL A 221 -10.24 -0.67 -23.93
CA VAL A 221 -9.41 -0.94 -25.11
C VAL A 221 -8.10 -1.50 -24.56
N SER A 222 -7.82 -2.73 -24.94
CA SER A 222 -6.55 -3.39 -24.71
C SER A 222 -5.43 -2.61 -25.40
N ASP A 223 -4.84 -1.65 -24.73
CA ASP A 223 -3.50 -1.21 -25.04
C ASP A 223 -2.53 -2.14 -24.31
N ALA A 224 -2.10 -3.14 -25.07
CA ALA A 224 -1.06 -4.08 -24.70
C ALA A 224 0.26 -3.31 -24.56
N ASP A 225 0.54 -2.80 -23.37
CA ASP A 225 1.89 -2.57 -22.85
C ASP A 225 1.90 -2.36 -21.35
N ALA A 226 1.08 -3.09 -20.60
CA ALA A 226 1.23 -3.22 -19.15
C ALA A 226 1.97 -4.52 -18.87
N THR A 227 3.29 -4.47 -18.97
CA THR A 227 4.15 -5.54 -18.48
C THR A 227 3.97 -5.68 -16.98
N ASP A 228 3.29 -6.78 -16.61
CA ASP A 228 3.56 -7.66 -15.51
C ASP A 228 3.62 -7.06 -14.09
N ALA A 229 2.45 -6.99 -13.47
CA ALA A 229 2.33 -6.91 -12.02
C ALA A 229 1.51 -8.09 -11.45
N THR A 230 1.52 -9.24 -12.15
CA THR A 230 0.91 -10.47 -11.66
C THR A 230 1.87 -11.63 -11.89
N ASP A 231 2.77 -11.87 -10.94
CA ASP A 231 3.35 -13.20 -10.78
C ASP A 231 3.23 -13.62 -9.31
N ALA A 232 2.27 -14.46 -9.05
CA ALA A 232 2.26 -15.36 -7.91
C ALA A 232 1.14 -16.40 -8.08
N THR A 233 1.21 -17.25 -9.10
CA THR A 233 0.64 -18.62 -9.04
C THR A 233 1.19 -19.41 -10.21
N ASP A 234 2.25 -20.16 -9.99
CA ASP A 234 2.36 -21.55 -10.42
C ASP A 234 3.66 -22.18 -9.91
N ALA A 235 3.54 -23.10 -9.01
CA ALA A 235 4.55 -24.10 -8.70
C ALA A 235 3.83 -25.35 -8.20
N THR A 236 3.20 -26.05 -9.12
CA THR A 236 2.82 -27.44 -8.87
C THR A 236 3.40 -28.32 -9.95
N ASP A 237 4.15 -29.32 -9.45
CA ASP A 237 4.24 -30.65 -10.01
C ASP A 237 5.15 -30.87 -11.23
N ALA A 238 6.30 -31.46 -10.94
CA ALA A 238 6.95 -32.42 -11.82
C ALA A 238 7.68 -33.49 -10.98
N THR A 239 6.89 -34.43 -10.48
CA THR A 239 7.41 -35.77 -10.24
C THR A 239 7.60 -36.40 -11.60
N ASP A 240 8.83 -36.62 -12.01
CA ASP A 240 9.13 -37.57 -13.05
C ASP A 240 10.06 -38.64 -12.50
N THR A 241 9.46 -39.78 -12.32
CA THR A 241 10.07 -41.09 -12.09
C THR A 241 10.58 -41.62 -13.42
N GLU A 242 11.87 -41.75 -13.60
CA GLU A 242 12.41 -42.69 -14.57
C GLU A 242 13.13 -43.83 -13.86
N GLU A 243 12.43 -44.95 -13.91
CA GLU A 243 12.99 -46.30 -13.74
C GLU A 243 13.87 -46.70 -14.93
N GLY A 244 14.93 -47.39 -14.58
CA GLY A 244 15.38 -48.53 -15.38
C GLY A 244 16.40 -48.25 -16.47
N ASP A 245 17.58 -48.72 -16.39
CA ASP A 245 17.84 -50.08 -16.85
C ASP A 245 19.27 -50.52 -16.55
N ASP A 246 19.31 -51.68 -15.99
CA ASP A 246 20.44 -52.53 -15.74
C ASP A 246 21.05 -53.05 -17.07
N LYS A 247 22.37 -52.95 -17.22
CA LYS A 247 23.14 -54.12 -17.65
C LYS A 247 24.65 -53.90 -17.69
N PRO A 248 25.43 -54.90 -17.24
CA PRO A 248 26.87 -54.84 -17.21
C PRO A 248 27.51 -55.42 -18.48
N LEU A 249 28.70 -55.02 -18.80
CA LEU A 249 29.67 -55.91 -19.50
C LEU A 249 31.08 -55.34 -19.57
N ALA A 250 31.99 -56.20 -19.07
CA ALA A 250 33.42 -56.36 -19.31
C ALA A 250 34.37 -55.40 -18.62
#